data_00e3ab895897d5bb78604a32753c6fca
#
_entry.id   00e3ab895897d5bb78604a32753c6fca
#
_cell.length_a   1.000
_cell.length_b   1.000
_cell.length_c   1.000
_cell.angle_alpha   90.00
_cell.angle_beta   90.00
_cell.angle_gamma   90.00
#
_symmetry.space_group_name_H-M   'P 1'
#
loop_
_entity.id
_entity.type
_entity.pdbx_description
1 polymer ?
#
loop_
_entity_poly.entity_id
_entity_poly.type
_entity_poly.pdbx_seq_one_letter_code
_entity_poly.pdbx_strand_id
1 'polypeptide(L)'
;MSENKVVLLGTKGGPRMEKGLSWSTCSVIEVDGHPYIVDCGLGVTRQFVEAGYSLSQVDNIFLTHHHSDHNLEFGPLVHTLWTSGTSDKVDVYGPEGTKNLLSGFLKSLEIDIKVRIEDEKQRDLETIINVKEISEGVVMQDERVKVSALKVVHGLLENCFAFKFETE
;
A
#
# COMPACT_ATOMS: atom_id res chain seq x y z
N MET A 1 18.27 -19.69 -4.70
CA MET A 1 16.89 -19.28 -5.04
C MET A 1 16.32 -18.67 -3.79
N SER A 2 15.88 -17.41 -3.83
CA SER A 2 15.13 -16.81 -2.72
C SER A 2 13.79 -17.55 -2.59
N GLU A 3 13.37 -17.79 -1.36
CA GLU A 3 12.11 -18.47 -1.07
C GLU A 3 10.98 -17.42 -1.16
N ASN A 4 9.95 -17.67 -1.97
CA ASN A 4 8.76 -16.82 -2.01
C ASN A 4 7.98 -17.00 -0.71
N LYS A 5 7.56 -15.91 -0.08
CA LYS A 5 6.87 -15.98 1.21
C LYS A 5 5.77 -14.93 1.35
N VAL A 6 4.83 -15.21 2.25
CA VAL A 6 3.82 -14.27 2.72
C VAL A 6 4.16 -13.87 4.15
N VAL A 7 4.32 -12.57 4.39
CA VAL A 7 4.59 -12.01 5.71
C VAL A 7 3.38 -11.24 6.19
N LEU A 8 2.79 -11.68 7.29
CA LEU A 8 1.61 -11.05 7.88
C LEU A 8 2.08 -9.96 8.86
N LEU A 9 2.00 -8.69 8.45
CA LEU A 9 2.39 -7.54 9.27
C LEU A 9 1.28 -7.14 10.26
N GLY A 10 0.03 -7.38 9.89
CA GLY A 10 -1.12 -7.18 10.74
C GLY A 10 -2.24 -8.14 10.36
N THR A 11 -2.87 -8.75 11.37
CA THR A 11 -3.86 -9.81 11.19
C THR A 11 -5.20 -9.52 11.86
N LYS A 12 -5.37 -8.31 12.39
CA LYS A 12 -6.59 -7.93 13.09
C LYS A 12 -7.65 -7.47 12.08
N GLY A 13 -8.81 -8.10 12.08
CA GLY A 13 -9.98 -7.63 11.36
C GLY A 13 -10.70 -6.50 12.11
N GLY A 14 -11.15 -5.50 11.36
CA GLY A 14 -11.87 -4.34 11.86
C GLY A 14 -10.96 -3.27 12.50
N PRO A 15 -11.45 -2.00 12.59
CA PRO A 15 -10.62 -0.84 12.92
C PRO A 15 -10.37 -0.64 14.44
N ARG A 16 -11.03 -1.41 15.32
CA ARG A 16 -10.89 -1.22 16.77
C ARG A 16 -9.49 -1.57 17.24
N MET A 17 -8.93 -0.73 18.11
CA MET A 17 -7.65 -0.97 18.77
C MET A 17 -7.89 -1.38 20.22
N GLU A 18 -7.36 -2.53 20.61
CA GLU A 18 -7.45 -3.04 21.97
C GLU A 18 -6.09 -3.60 22.41
N LYS A 19 -5.82 -3.53 23.73
CA LYS A 19 -4.57 -4.03 24.29
C LYS A 19 -4.40 -5.53 24.01
N GLY A 20 -3.24 -5.89 23.47
CA GLY A 20 -2.88 -7.29 23.18
C GLY A 20 -3.40 -7.82 21.85
N LEU A 21 -4.11 -7.02 21.06
CA LEU A 21 -4.48 -7.39 19.69
C LEU A 21 -3.34 -7.12 18.70
N SER A 22 -3.37 -7.84 17.57
CA SER A 22 -2.50 -7.58 16.43
C SER A 22 -2.77 -6.22 15.79
N TRP A 23 -1.86 -5.77 14.95
CA TRP A 23 -2.05 -4.60 14.09
C TRP A 23 -3.13 -4.86 13.04
N SER A 24 -3.67 -3.79 12.47
CA SER A 24 -4.69 -3.85 11.41
C SER A 24 -4.15 -4.57 10.17
N THR A 25 -5.05 -4.97 9.28
CA THR A 25 -4.73 -5.84 8.14
C THR A 25 -3.66 -5.22 7.24
N CYS A 26 -2.56 -5.93 7.12
CA CYS A 26 -1.51 -5.67 6.15
C CYS A 26 -0.67 -6.92 5.93
N SER A 27 -0.32 -7.20 4.69
CA SER A 27 0.55 -8.32 4.32
C SER A 27 1.61 -7.88 3.33
N VAL A 28 2.74 -8.57 3.32
CA VAL A 28 3.75 -8.50 2.26
C VAL A 28 3.78 -9.83 1.54
N ILE A 29 3.67 -9.79 0.22
CA ILE A 29 4.01 -10.90 -0.66
C ILE A 29 5.43 -10.65 -1.12
N GLU A 30 6.38 -11.48 -0.71
CA GLU A 30 7.76 -11.39 -1.15
C GLU A 30 8.03 -12.41 -2.23
N VAL A 31 8.49 -11.95 -3.39
CA VAL A 31 8.89 -12.78 -4.53
C VAL A 31 10.31 -12.40 -4.90
N ASP A 32 11.20 -13.37 -4.88
CA ASP A 32 12.63 -13.18 -5.16
C ASP A 32 13.30 -12.05 -4.34
N GLY A 33 12.88 -11.91 -3.06
CA GLY A 33 13.38 -10.89 -2.15
C GLY A 33 12.76 -9.51 -2.35
N HIS A 34 11.81 -9.36 -3.27
CA HIS A 34 11.11 -8.10 -3.55
C HIS A 34 9.74 -8.07 -2.88
N PRO A 35 9.43 -7.03 -2.07
CA PRO A 35 8.18 -6.96 -1.33
C PRO A 35 7.06 -6.25 -2.12
N TYR A 36 5.88 -6.85 -2.15
CA TYR A 36 4.63 -6.27 -2.63
C TYR A 36 3.69 -6.09 -1.44
N ILE A 37 3.28 -4.86 -1.15
CA ILE A 37 2.41 -4.57 0.00
C ILE A 37 0.94 -4.80 -0.40
N VAL A 38 0.22 -5.57 0.41
CA VAL A 38 -1.23 -5.78 0.28
C VAL A 38 -1.92 -5.24 1.52
N ASP A 39 -2.73 -4.23 1.33
CA ASP A 39 -3.40 -3.40 2.33
C ASP A 39 -2.45 -2.56 3.21
N CYS A 40 -3.00 -1.44 3.67
CA CYS A 40 -2.29 -0.43 4.45
C CYS A 40 -3.09 -0.08 5.71
N GLY A 41 -3.41 -1.08 6.51
CA GLY A 41 -4.02 -0.88 7.81
C GLY A 41 -3.07 -0.19 8.80
N LEU A 42 -3.61 0.27 9.91
CA LEU A 42 -2.84 1.00 10.93
C LEU A 42 -1.65 0.16 11.42
N GLY A 43 -0.44 0.73 11.41
CA GLY A 43 0.81 0.10 11.81
C GLY A 43 1.66 -0.42 10.64
N VAL A 44 1.17 -0.37 9.39
CA VAL A 44 1.87 -0.96 8.23
C VAL A 44 3.31 -0.46 8.10
N THR A 45 3.53 0.85 8.15
CA THR A 45 4.86 1.45 7.97
C THR A 45 5.86 0.93 9.01
N ARG A 46 5.44 0.92 10.27
CA ARG A 46 6.27 0.44 11.36
C ARG A 46 6.53 -1.06 11.26
N GLN A 47 5.49 -1.85 11.02
CA GLN A 47 5.60 -3.30 10.95
C GLN A 47 6.42 -3.76 9.74
N PHE A 48 6.37 -3.04 8.62
CA PHE A 48 7.19 -3.29 7.45
C PHE A 48 8.69 -3.16 7.78
N VAL A 49 9.08 -2.08 8.45
CA VAL A 49 10.47 -1.85 8.87
C VAL A 49 10.90 -2.86 9.94
N GLU A 50 10.06 -3.18 10.92
CA GLU A 50 10.34 -4.17 11.96
C GLU A 50 10.47 -5.59 11.40
N ALA A 51 9.82 -5.90 10.28
CA ALA A 51 9.96 -7.16 9.55
C ALA A 51 11.27 -7.25 8.76
N GLY A 52 12.10 -6.18 8.76
CA GLY A 52 13.42 -6.15 8.12
C GLY A 52 13.44 -5.59 6.71
N TYR A 53 12.33 -5.04 6.22
CA TYR A 53 12.27 -4.40 4.90
C TYR A 53 12.72 -2.94 4.95
N SER A 54 13.30 -2.47 3.85
CA SER A 54 13.57 -1.04 3.64
C SER A 54 12.41 -0.37 2.92
N LEU A 55 12.05 0.84 3.35
CA LEU A 55 11.04 1.64 2.66
C LEU A 55 11.42 1.95 1.20
N SER A 56 12.71 1.98 0.87
CA SER A 56 13.18 2.14 -0.51
C SER A 56 12.88 0.95 -1.44
N GLN A 57 12.44 -0.17 -0.91
CA GLN A 57 12.03 -1.35 -1.71
C GLN A 57 10.55 -1.30 -2.12
N VAL A 58 9.79 -0.34 -1.61
CA VAL A 58 8.35 -0.25 -1.90
C VAL A 58 8.13 0.47 -3.22
N ASP A 59 7.68 -0.26 -4.21
CA ASP A 59 7.29 0.25 -5.53
C ASP A 59 5.88 -0.18 -5.96
N ASN A 60 5.27 -1.13 -5.24
CA ASN A 60 3.93 -1.63 -5.54
C ASN A 60 3.08 -1.80 -4.27
N ILE A 61 1.91 -1.18 -4.26
CA ILE A 61 0.92 -1.27 -3.17
C ILE A 61 -0.42 -1.70 -3.76
N PHE A 62 -1.07 -2.68 -3.13
CA PHE A 62 -2.37 -3.21 -3.52
C PHE A 62 -3.37 -2.98 -2.40
N LEU A 63 -4.49 -2.32 -2.67
CA LEU A 63 -5.59 -2.13 -1.73
C LEU A 63 -6.76 -3.02 -2.12
N THR A 64 -7.20 -3.87 -1.20
CA THR A 64 -8.30 -4.82 -1.45
C THR A 64 -9.65 -4.12 -1.48
N HIS A 65 -9.90 -3.21 -0.54
CA HIS A 65 -11.15 -2.46 -0.42
C HIS A 65 -11.02 -1.26 0.54
N HIS A 66 -12.09 -0.48 0.69
CA HIS A 66 -12.06 0.80 1.41
C HIS A 66 -12.48 0.76 2.88
N HIS A 67 -12.47 -0.39 3.56
CA HIS A 67 -12.57 -0.35 5.01
C HIS A 67 -11.29 0.23 5.65
N SER A 68 -11.45 1.01 6.72
CA SER A 68 -10.36 1.75 7.34
C SER A 68 -9.25 0.86 7.93
N ASP A 69 -9.57 -0.34 8.35
CA ASP A 69 -8.58 -1.33 8.81
C ASP A 69 -7.70 -1.89 7.69
N HIS A 70 -7.99 -1.58 6.43
CA HIS A 70 -7.21 -1.95 5.25
C HIS A 70 -6.48 -0.76 4.60
N ASN A 71 -6.84 0.48 4.90
CA ASN A 71 -6.28 1.63 4.19
C ASN A 71 -5.98 2.88 5.04
N LEU A 72 -6.22 2.84 6.37
CA LEU A 72 -6.11 4.04 7.20
C LEU A 72 -4.69 4.63 7.21
N GLU A 73 -3.66 3.80 7.06
CA GLU A 73 -2.27 4.25 7.03
C GLU A 73 -1.70 4.36 5.59
N PHE A 74 -2.53 4.21 4.56
CA PHE A 74 -2.08 4.34 3.16
C PHE A 74 -1.44 5.70 2.90
N GLY A 75 -2.10 6.79 3.23
CA GLY A 75 -1.55 8.13 3.07
C GLY A 75 -0.28 8.38 3.90
N PRO A 76 -0.26 8.09 5.21
CA PRO A 76 0.95 8.13 6.03
C PRO A 76 2.10 7.29 5.49
N LEU A 77 1.86 6.09 4.98
CA LEU A 77 2.88 5.27 4.33
C LEU A 77 3.47 5.99 3.12
N VAL A 78 2.62 6.47 2.20
CA VAL A 78 3.04 7.22 1.01
C VAL A 78 3.89 8.44 1.38
N HIS A 79 3.47 9.22 2.37
CA HIS A 79 4.23 10.37 2.87
C HIS A 79 5.58 9.94 3.48
N THR A 80 5.60 8.85 4.23
CA THR A 80 6.82 8.34 4.86
C THR A 80 7.80 7.79 3.82
N LEU A 81 7.31 7.10 2.78
CA LEU A 81 8.13 6.68 1.64
C LEU A 81 8.82 7.89 1.01
N TRP A 82 8.07 8.93 0.72
CA TRP A 82 8.57 10.17 0.13
C TRP A 82 9.63 10.85 1.00
N THR A 83 9.36 11.05 2.30
CA THR A 83 10.30 11.70 3.23
C THR A 83 11.52 10.82 3.55
N SER A 84 11.43 9.50 3.34
CA SER A 84 12.56 8.58 3.48
C SER A 84 13.47 8.53 2.24
N GLY A 85 13.21 9.37 1.24
CA GLY A 85 14.04 9.49 0.04
C GLY A 85 13.73 8.44 -1.04
N THR A 86 12.58 7.80 -0.99
CA THR A 86 12.09 6.98 -2.12
C THR A 86 11.93 7.90 -3.32
N SER A 87 12.78 7.70 -4.34
CA SER A 87 12.84 8.55 -5.54
C SER A 87 12.14 7.93 -6.73
N ASP A 88 11.85 6.65 -6.67
CA ASP A 88 11.24 5.90 -7.74
C ASP A 88 9.71 5.97 -7.68
N LYS A 89 9.07 5.60 -8.77
CA LYS A 89 7.62 5.56 -8.82
C LYS A 89 7.08 4.45 -7.94
N VAL A 90 6.05 4.77 -7.18
CA VAL A 90 5.24 3.80 -6.45
C VAL A 90 3.90 3.68 -7.14
N ASP A 91 3.64 2.51 -7.70
CA ASP A 91 2.36 2.17 -8.30
C ASP A 91 1.39 1.65 -7.23
N VAL A 92 0.19 2.22 -7.20
CA VAL A 92 -0.87 1.82 -6.27
C VAL A 92 -2.05 1.26 -7.06
N TYR A 93 -2.44 0.05 -6.75
CA TYR A 93 -3.56 -0.66 -7.37
C TYR A 93 -4.68 -0.79 -6.35
N GLY A 94 -5.80 -0.15 -6.57
CA GLY A 94 -6.91 -0.19 -5.62
C GLY A 94 -8.27 0.00 -6.29
N PRO A 95 -9.36 -0.22 -5.54
CA PRO A 95 -10.70 0.00 -6.05
C PRO A 95 -10.96 1.47 -6.41
N GLU A 96 -12.03 1.72 -7.15
CA GLU A 96 -12.54 3.07 -7.38
C GLU A 96 -12.66 3.85 -6.06
N GLY A 97 -12.21 5.11 -6.04
CA GLY A 97 -12.10 5.94 -4.84
C GLY A 97 -10.70 6.01 -4.22
N THR A 98 -9.74 5.18 -4.66
CA THR A 98 -8.36 5.20 -4.16
C THR A 98 -7.65 6.52 -4.48
N LYS A 99 -7.92 7.12 -5.64
CA LYS A 99 -7.42 8.46 -6.00
C LYS A 99 -7.94 9.54 -5.06
N ASN A 100 -9.23 9.46 -4.72
CA ASN A 100 -9.85 10.41 -3.78
C ASN A 100 -9.28 10.26 -2.37
N LEU A 101 -9.02 9.01 -1.93
CA LEU A 101 -8.39 8.74 -0.64
C LEU A 101 -7.00 9.39 -0.56
N LEU A 102 -6.16 9.20 -1.58
CA LEU A 102 -4.84 9.83 -1.65
C LEU A 102 -4.95 11.36 -1.68
N SER A 103 -5.77 11.91 -2.56
CA SER A 103 -5.97 13.36 -2.69
C SER A 103 -6.43 14.01 -1.38
N GLY A 104 -7.36 13.38 -0.66
CA GLY A 104 -7.82 13.85 0.65
C GLY A 104 -6.70 13.88 1.69
N PHE A 105 -5.84 12.85 1.70
CA PHE A 105 -4.68 12.82 2.57
C PHE A 105 -3.64 13.89 2.21
N LEU A 106 -3.26 14.03 0.94
CA LEU A 106 -2.30 15.04 0.49
C LEU A 106 -2.80 16.45 0.84
N LYS A 107 -4.10 16.70 0.65
CA LYS A 107 -4.72 17.97 1.06
C LYS A 107 -4.60 18.22 2.56
N SER A 108 -4.70 17.21 3.40
CA SER A 108 -4.55 17.37 4.87
C SER A 108 -3.12 17.73 5.29
N LEU A 109 -2.12 17.36 4.50
CA LEU A 109 -0.69 17.66 4.74
C LEU A 109 -0.13 18.72 3.78
N GLU A 110 -0.98 19.46 3.08
CA GLU A 110 -0.57 20.47 2.08
C GLU A 110 0.53 21.42 2.59
N ILE A 111 0.45 21.85 3.84
CA ILE A 111 1.42 22.77 4.44
C ILE A 111 2.81 22.12 4.57
N ASP A 112 2.87 20.90 5.13
CA ASP A 112 4.13 20.17 5.30
C ASP A 112 4.76 19.84 3.93
N ILE A 113 3.95 19.33 3.00
CA ILE A 113 4.39 18.97 1.64
C ILE A 113 4.99 20.21 0.94
N LYS A 114 4.29 21.34 0.99
CA LYS A 114 4.77 22.58 0.37
C LYS A 114 6.10 23.05 0.95
N VAL A 115 6.24 23.06 2.28
CA VAL A 115 7.48 23.47 2.95
C VAL A 115 8.64 22.56 2.52
N ARG A 116 8.46 21.24 2.48
CA ARG A 116 9.51 20.30 2.09
C ARG A 116 9.92 20.46 0.63
N ILE A 117 8.99 20.73 -0.27
CA ILE A 117 9.30 21.01 -1.69
C ILE A 117 10.09 22.32 -1.81
N GLU A 118 9.66 23.39 -1.12
CA GLU A 118 10.27 24.70 -1.23
C GLU A 118 11.63 24.81 -0.53
N ASP A 119 11.75 24.33 0.71
CA ASP A 119 12.94 24.47 1.55
C ASP A 119 13.94 23.32 1.35
N GLU A 120 13.47 22.07 1.41
CA GLU A 120 14.31 20.88 1.33
C GLU A 120 14.57 20.41 -0.10
N LYS A 121 13.91 21.05 -1.10
CA LYS A 121 14.00 20.69 -2.53
C LYS A 121 13.58 19.23 -2.81
N GLN A 122 12.67 18.73 -2.00
CA GLN A 122 12.05 17.42 -2.23
C GLN A 122 11.32 17.42 -3.58
N ARG A 123 11.30 16.28 -4.26
CA ARG A 123 10.46 16.09 -5.45
C ARG A 123 8.99 16.22 -5.06
N ASP A 124 8.19 16.71 -5.99
CA ASP A 124 6.75 16.74 -5.78
C ASP A 124 6.20 15.30 -5.58
N LEU A 125 5.58 15.09 -4.43
CA LEU A 125 5.03 13.79 -4.02
C LEU A 125 4.02 13.24 -5.03
N GLU A 126 3.21 14.11 -5.65
CA GLU A 126 2.24 13.70 -6.67
C GLU A 126 2.92 13.09 -7.91
N THR A 127 4.18 13.42 -8.18
CA THR A 127 4.93 12.87 -9.31
C THR A 127 5.50 11.48 -9.06
N ILE A 128 5.55 11.05 -7.80
CA ILE A 128 6.12 9.77 -7.37
C ILE A 128 5.04 8.69 -7.31
N ILE A 129 3.83 9.05 -6.86
CA ILE A 129 2.73 8.10 -6.63
C ILE A 129 1.81 8.04 -7.83
N ASN A 130 1.63 6.85 -8.37
CA ASN A 130 0.76 6.59 -9.50
C ASN A 130 -0.39 5.66 -9.10
N VAL A 131 -1.57 6.21 -8.88
CA VAL A 131 -2.76 5.42 -8.51
C VAL A 131 -3.49 4.93 -9.75
N LYS A 132 -3.65 3.62 -9.82
CA LYS A 132 -4.41 2.89 -10.83
C LYS A 132 -5.66 2.31 -10.17
N GLU A 133 -6.82 2.86 -10.44
CA GLU A 133 -8.09 2.28 -10.03
C GLU A 133 -8.40 1.09 -10.92
N ILE A 134 -8.61 -0.07 -10.30
CA ILE A 134 -8.62 -1.36 -10.97
C ILE A 134 -10.03 -1.92 -11.16
N SER A 135 -10.11 -2.86 -12.09
CA SER A 135 -11.24 -3.78 -12.29
C SER A 135 -10.75 -5.22 -12.23
N GLU A 136 -11.66 -6.18 -12.28
CA GLU A 136 -11.32 -7.60 -12.35
C GLU A 136 -10.44 -7.93 -13.57
N GLY A 137 -9.44 -8.77 -13.38
CA GLY A 137 -8.48 -9.19 -14.39
C GLY A 137 -7.03 -8.94 -14.00
N VAL A 138 -6.12 -9.00 -14.97
CA VAL A 138 -4.69 -8.71 -14.74
C VAL A 138 -4.51 -7.22 -14.51
N VAL A 139 -3.94 -6.85 -13.37
CA VAL A 139 -3.77 -5.45 -12.93
C VAL A 139 -2.31 -5.00 -12.95
N MET A 140 -1.38 -5.96 -12.80
CA MET A 140 0.06 -5.70 -12.83
C MET A 140 0.81 -6.92 -13.35
N GLN A 141 1.92 -6.68 -14.05
CA GLN A 141 2.90 -7.71 -14.39
C GLN A 141 4.28 -7.09 -14.46
N ASP A 142 5.24 -7.74 -13.84
CA ASP A 142 6.66 -7.44 -13.95
C ASP A 142 7.46 -8.72 -14.28
N GLU A 143 8.78 -8.70 -14.10
CA GLU A 143 9.66 -9.83 -14.35
C GLU A 143 9.57 -10.95 -13.31
N ARG A 144 8.90 -10.71 -12.15
CA ARG A 144 8.80 -11.66 -11.02
C ARG A 144 7.41 -12.27 -10.91
N VAL A 145 6.38 -11.46 -11.22
CA VAL A 145 5.01 -11.83 -10.86
C VAL A 145 3.98 -11.21 -11.81
N LYS A 146 2.92 -11.97 -12.03
CA LYS A 146 1.68 -11.47 -12.64
C LYS A 146 0.60 -11.41 -11.57
N VAL A 147 0.01 -10.23 -11.36
CA VAL A 147 -1.04 -10.02 -10.35
C VAL A 147 -2.38 -9.80 -11.03
N SER A 148 -3.35 -10.60 -10.60
CA SER A 148 -4.74 -10.49 -11.03
C SER A 148 -5.65 -10.12 -9.86
N ALA A 149 -6.60 -9.22 -10.10
CA ALA A 149 -7.67 -8.87 -9.19
C ALA A 149 -8.91 -9.71 -9.50
N LEU A 150 -9.52 -10.26 -8.46
CA LEU A 150 -10.76 -11.03 -8.52
C LEU A 150 -11.80 -10.30 -7.68
N LYS A 151 -12.94 -9.96 -8.27
CA LYS A 151 -14.01 -9.28 -7.52
C LYS A 151 -14.62 -10.26 -6.49
N VAL A 152 -14.75 -9.78 -5.25
CA VAL A 152 -15.31 -10.56 -4.14
C VAL A 152 -16.46 -9.83 -3.48
N VAL A 153 -17.36 -10.58 -2.86
CA VAL A 153 -18.49 -10.01 -2.10
C VAL A 153 -18.03 -9.68 -0.68
N HIS A 154 -18.25 -8.42 -0.27
CA HIS A 154 -17.90 -7.97 1.08
C HIS A 154 -18.95 -6.98 1.63
N GLY A 155 -20.03 -7.50 2.16
CA GLY A 155 -21.14 -6.71 2.70
C GLY A 155 -21.76 -5.79 1.63
N LEU A 156 -21.82 -4.48 1.93
CA LEU A 156 -22.38 -3.45 1.05
C LEU A 156 -21.33 -2.76 0.18
N LEU A 157 -20.06 -3.12 0.31
CA LEU A 157 -19.00 -2.57 -0.54
C LEU A 157 -19.01 -3.24 -1.91
N GLU A 158 -19.20 -2.46 -2.96
CA GLU A 158 -19.35 -2.98 -4.33
C GLU A 158 -18.01 -3.36 -4.97
N ASN A 159 -16.94 -2.62 -4.67
CA ASN A 159 -15.62 -2.78 -5.29
C ASN A 159 -14.62 -3.33 -4.26
N CYS A 160 -14.68 -4.65 -4.05
CA CYS A 160 -13.75 -5.39 -3.21
C CYS A 160 -13.03 -6.44 -4.04
N PHE A 161 -11.73 -6.59 -3.83
CA PHE A 161 -10.90 -7.49 -4.60
C PHE A 161 -10.07 -8.42 -3.71
N ALA A 162 -9.92 -9.66 -4.17
CA ALA A 162 -8.82 -10.54 -3.79
C ALA A 162 -7.74 -10.46 -4.85
N PHE A 163 -6.48 -10.56 -4.47
CA PHE A 163 -5.35 -10.56 -5.40
C PHE A 163 -4.74 -11.96 -5.50
N LYS A 164 -4.47 -12.38 -6.73
CA LYS A 164 -3.74 -13.60 -7.06
C LYS A 164 -2.38 -13.20 -7.60
N PHE A 165 -1.32 -13.65 -6.94
CA PHE A 165 0.07 -13.50 -7.37
C PHE A 165 0.52 -14.81 -8.00
N GLU A 166 0.94 -14.76 -9.27
CA GLU A 166 1.41 -15.91 -10.04
C GLU A 166 2.89 -15.70 -10.35
N THR A 167 3.74 -16.59 -9.86
CA THR A 167 5.19 -16.65 -10.15
C THR A 167 5.45 -17.76 -11.16
N GLU A 168 6.60 -17.70 -11.89
CA GLU A 168 7.06 -18.79 -12.75
C GLU A 168 7.48 -20.04 -11.97
#